data_fa2cf289bb91e7a72b098a9a3a83689e
#
_entry.id   fa2cf289bb91e7a72b098a9a3a83689e
#
_cell.length_a   1.000
_cell.length_b   1.000
_cell.length_c   1.000
_cell.angle_alpha   90.00
_cell.angle_beta   90.00
_cell.angle_gamma   90.00
#
_symmetry.space_group_name_H-M   'P 1'
#
loop_
_entity.id
_entity.type
_entity.pdbx_description
1 polymer ?
#
loop_
_entity_poly.entity_id
_entity_poly.type
_entity_poly.pdbx_seq_one_letter_code
_entity_poly.pdbx_strand_id
1 'polypeptide(L)'
;TGNAVINACNELKKRIIRLGAEMLGVSPEEADFDGKKVYAGEKEVSLQEVAYKGTCGNTLEMQVTASYSSQISPPPYMVGAAEVEIDKETGNIDLIDYVAVVDCGTPINPNLARVQTEGGVAQGIGMALMENVQYSKEGKIRENSFMQYKIPSREDIGNIRVEFESSYEKSGPFGAKSIGELVIDTPCPAIADAVYNASGVRVRELPITSEKVAMGILKKELEK
;
A
#
# COMPACT_ATOMS: atom_id res chain seq x y z
N THR A 1 -6.82 12.76 -0.05
CA THR A 1 -7.89 12.29 0.89
C THR A 1 -7.53 12.61 2.34
N GLY A 2 -6.37 12.20 2.90
CA GLY A 2 -6.05 12.32 4.33
C GLY A 2 -6.18 13.74 4.91
N ASN A 3 -5.64 14.75 4.22
CA ASN A 3 -5.78 16.16 4.66
C ASN A 3 -7.24 16.65 4.62
N ALA A 4 -8.07 16.16 3.68
CA ALA A 4 -9.49 16.47 3.68
C ALA A 4 -10.21 15.87 4.90
N VAL A 5 -9.82 14.66 5.31
CA VAL A 5 -10.32 14.03 6.56
C VAL A 5 -9.90 14.84 7.78
N ILE A 6 -8.63 15.26 7.86
CA ILE A 6 -8.14 16.12 8.95
C ILE A 6 -8.95 17.42 9.03
N ASN A 7 -9.18 18.08 7.90
CA ASN A 7 -9.98 19.30 7.85
C ASN A 7 -11.42 19.06 8.33
N ALA A 8 -12.05 17.97 7.88
CA ALA A 8 -13.39 17.59 8.33
C ALA A 8 -13.44 17.31 9.83
N CYS A 9 -12.47 16.54 10.37
CA CYS A 9 -12.39 16.22 11.78
C CYS A 9 -12.18 17.46 12.64
N ASN A 10 -11.32 18.39 12.20
CA ASN A 10 -11.09 19.64 12.92
C ASN A 10 -12.34 20.50 12.98
N GLU A 11 -13.09 20.58 11.89
CA GLU A 11 -14.35 21.32 11.86
C GLU A 11 -15.44 20.62 12.71
N LEU A 12 -15.53 19.29 12.63
CA LEU A 12 -16.46 18.53 13.47
C LEU A 12 -16.13 18.69 14.96
N LYS A 13 -14.84 18.66 15.33
CA LYS A 13 -14.40 18.91 16.72
C LYS A 13 -14.91 20.26 17.22
N LYS A 14 -14.79 21.32 16.42
CA LYS A 14 -15.31 22.65 16.81
C LYS A 14 -16.82 22.64 17.06
N ARG A 15 -17.57 21.93 16.22
CA ARG A 15 -19.04 21.81 16.40
C ARG A 15 -19.40 21.02 17.64
N ILE A 16 -18.69 19.92 17.92
CA ILE A 16 -18.86 19.13 19.15
C ILE A 16 -18.62 19.99 20.38
N ILE A 17 -17.51 20.75 20.41
CA ILE A 17 -17.18 21.64 21.54
C ILE A 17 -18.26 22.71 21.70
N ARG A 18 -18.68 23.37 20.61
CA ARG A 18 -19.73 24.41 20.65
C ARG A 18 -21.03 23.87 21.23
N LEU A 19 -21.50 22.74 20.73
CA LEU A 19 -22.75 22.15 21.18
C LEU A 19 -22.67 21.59 22.61
N GLY A 20 -21.54 20.99 22.98
CA GLY A 20 -21.27 20.52 24.33
C GLY A 20 -21.18 21.68 25.33
N ALA A 21 -20.50 22.78 24.98
CA ALA A 21 -20.43 24.01 25.82
C ALA A 21 -21.83 24.61 26.06
N GLU A 22 -22.68 24.65 25.01
CA GLU A 22 -24.08 25.07 25.14
C GLU A 22 -24.83 24.17 26.14
N MET A 23 -24.64 22.84 26.07
CA MET A 23 -25.26 21.90 27.02
C MET A 23 -24.77 22.07 28.46
N LEU A 24 -23.51 22.45 28.63
CA LEU A 24 -22.90 22.70 29.94
C LEU A 24 -23.22 24.11 30.49
N GLY A 25 -23.75 25.01 29.65
CA GLY A 25 -24.02 26.40 29.99
C GLY A 25 -22.74 27.21 30.19
N VAL A 26 -21.72 27.01 29.37
CA VAL A 26 -20.43 27.69 29.39
C VAL A 26 -20.08 28.23 28.00
N SER A 27 -19.07 29.09 27.92
CA SER A 27 -18.53 29.55 26.62
C SER A 27 -17.79 28.40 25.91
N PRO A 28 -17.88 28.30 24.56
CA PRO A 28 -17.06 27.33 23.82
C PRO A 28 -15.55 27.43 24.05
N GLU A 29 -15.06 28.62 24.44
CA GLU A 29 -13.67 28.89 24.73
C GLU A 29 -13.22 28.28 26.07
N GLU A 30 -14.17 28.02 26.99
CA GLU A 30 -13.94 27.39 28.30
C GLU A 30 -14.05 25.87 28.26
N ALA A 31 -14.50 25.31 27.11
CA ALA A 31 -14.73 23.88 26.94
C ALA A 31 -13.68 23.25 26.04
N ASP A 32 -13.32 21.99 26.31
CA ASP A 32 -12.47 21.16 25.43
C ASP A 32 -13.10 19.78 25.25
N PHE A 33 -12.54 19.02 24.28
CA PHE A 33 -13.01 17.70 23.90
C PHE A 33 -11.87 16.69 23.89
N ASP A 34 -11.95 15.65 24.69
CA ASP A 34 -10.93 14.61 24.86
C ASP A 34 -11.12 13.39 23.91
N GLY A 35 -12.09 13.43 22.99
CA GLY A 35 -12.45 12.35 22.09
C GLY A 35 -13.62 11.49 22.60
N LYS A 36 -14.04 11.63 23.85
CA LYS A 36 -15.14 10.88 24.48
C LYS A 36 -16.20 11.80 25.09
N LYS A 37 -15.80 12.93 25.63
CA LYS A 37 -16.67 13.89 26.30
C LYS A 37 -16.20 15.32 26.04
N VAL A 38 -17.15 16.27 26.13
CA VAL A 38 -16.86 17.69 26.25
C VAL A 38 -16.89 18.06 27.73
N TYR A 39 -15.90 18.82 28.19
CA TYR A 39 -15.75 19.16 29.56
C TYR A 39 -15.33 20.63 29.74
N ALA A 40 -15.73 21.22 30.86
CA ALA A 40 -15.35 22.54 31.30
C ALA A 40 -15.27 22.58 32.84
N GLY A 41 -14.06 22.60 33.40
CA GLY A 41 -13.82 22.41 34.82
C GLY A 41 -14.35 21.06 35.32
N GLU A 42 -15.28 21.08 36.29
CA GLU A 42 -15.90 19.87 36.85
C GLU A 42 -17.12 19.38 36.03
N LYS A 43 -17.62 20.21 35.10
CA LYS A 43 -18.78 19.86 34.26
C LYS A 43 -18.35 19.03 33.06
N GLU A 44 -19.13 18.03 32.75
CA GLU A 44 -18.89 17.21 31.55
C GLU A 44 -20.17 16.73 30.92
N VAL A 45 -20.14 16.46 29.61
CA VAL A 45 -21.21 15.85 28.82
C VAL A 45 -20.60 14.88 27.84
N SER A 46 -21.18 13.69 27.72
CA SER A 46 -20.65 12.65 26.84
C SER A 46 -20.83 13.00 25.36
N LEU A 47 -19.93 12.48 24.49
CA LEU A 47 -20.06 12.61 23.05
C LEU A 47 -21.41 12.04 22.56
N GLN A 48 -21.91 10.99 23.21
CA GLN A 48 -23.20 10.36 22.86
C GLN A 48 -24.36 11.33 23.07
N GLU A 49 -24.39 12.06 24.19
CA GLU A 49 -25.43 13.06 24.47
C GLU A 49 -25.33 14.25 23.52
N VAL A 50 -24.11 14.73 23.25
CA VAL A 50 -23.85 15.81 22.29
C VAL A 50 -24.31 15.39 20.89
N ALA A 51 -23.96 14.17 20.45
CA ALA A 51 -24.36 13.64 19.16
C ALA A 51 -25.90 13.47 19.07
N TYR A 52 -26.54 12.97 20.11
CA TYR A 52 -28.00 12.85 20.17
C TYR A 52 -28.68 14.21 20.02
N LYS A 53 -28.24 15.23 20.79
CA LYS A 53 -28.77 16.60 20.68
C LYS A 53 -28.57 17.18 19.26
N GLY A 54 -27.37 17.02 18.68
CA GLY A 54 -27.05 17.52 17.36
C GLY A 54 -27.83 16.84 16.22
N THR A 55 -28.11 15.56 16.38
CA THR A 55 -28.85 14.78 15.36
C THR A 55 -30.37 15.00 15.46
N CYS A 56 -30.91 14.97 16.69
CA CYS A 56 -32.34 15.08 16.92
C CYS A 56 -32.84 16.55 16.94
N GLY A 57 -31.92 17.51 17.05
CA GLY A 57 -32.23 18.95 17.11
C GLY A 57 -32.51 19.61 15.76
N ASN A 58 -32.60 18.87 14.67
CA ASN A 58 -32.84 19.39 13.29
C ASN A 58 -31.76 20.33 12.76
N THR A 59 -30.54 20.24 13.26
CA THR A 59 -29.46 21.23 12.98
C THR A 59 -28.37 20.71 12.03
N LEU A 60 -28.33 19.42 11.68
CA LEU A 60 -27.23 18.78 10.90
C LEU A 60 -25.80 19.10 11.45
N GLU A 61 -25.72 19.47 12.73
CA GLU A 61 -24.47 19.92 13.37
C GLU A 61 -23.38 18.85 13.40
N MET A 62 -23.79 17.57 13.36
CA MET A 62 -22.89 16.41 13.47
C MET A 62 -22.41 15.89 12.10
N GLN A 63 -22.65 16.63 11.03
CA GLN A 63 -22.20 16.30 9.69
C GLN A 63 -21.33 17.42 9.11
N VAL A 64 -20.13 17.06 8.65
CA VAL A 64 -19.18 18.01 8.03
C VAL A 64 -18.71 17.46 6.69
N THR A 65 -18.62 18.33 5.71
CA THR A 65 -17.95 18.07 4.44
C THR A 65 -16.75 18.99 4.31
N ALA A 66 -15.60 18.45 3.99
CA ALA A 66 -14.39 19.23 3.73
C ALA A 66 -13.66 18.71 2.49
N SER A 67 -12.92 19.59 1.87
CA SER A 67 -12.07 19.29 0.73
C SER A 67 -10.63 19.72 0.99
N TYR A 68 -9.73 19.15 0.24
CA TYR A 68 -8.32 19.53 0.21
C TYR A 68 -7.76 19.33 -1.19
N SER A 69 -7.10 20.33 -1.73
CA SER A 69 -6.36 20.25 -3.00
C SER A 69 -4.88 20.44 -2.71
N SER A 70 -4.09 19.42 -2.99
CA SER A 70 -2.63 19.51 -2.84
C SER A 70 -2.04 20.23 -4.05
N GLN A 71 -1.13 21.16 -3.81
CA GLN A 71 -0.34 21.83 -4.86
C GLN A 71 0.87 21.01 -5.28
N ILE A 72 1.25 20.03 -4.49
CA ILE A 72 2.39 19.14 -4.72
C ILE A 72 1.97 17.68 -4.54
N SER A 73 2.61 16.79 -5.31
CA SER A 73 2.45 15.34 -5.21
C SER A 73 3.83 14.74 -4.93
N PRO A 74 4.22 14.64 -3.66
CA PRO A 74 5.53 14.11 -3.29
C PRO A 74 5.62 12.63 -3.67
N PRO A 75 6.66 12.22 -4.44
CA PRO A 75 6.80 10.83 -4.83
C PRO A 75 7.20 9.97 -3.62
N PRO A 76 6.59 8.80 -3.47
CA PRO A 76 7.13 7.75 -2.61
C PRO A 76 8.29 7.07 -3.33
N TYR A 77 9.16 6.37 -2.58
CA TYR A 77 10.28 5.61 -3.13
C TYR A 77 10.32 4.21 -2.56
N MET A 78 10.82 3.27 -3.35
CA MET A 78 11.06 1.90 -2.89
C MET A 78 12.31 1.34 -3.56
N VAL A 79 13.09 0.60 -2.78
CA VAL A 79 14.19 -0.23 -3.27
C VAL A 79 13.83 -1.68 -2.99
N GLY A 80 13.96 -2.52 -4.00
CA GLY A 80 13.75 -3.97 -3.91
C GLY A 80 15.01 -4.74 -4.23
N ALA A 81 15.28 -5.80 -3.46
CA ALA A 81 16.34 -6.76 -3.74
C ALA A 81 15.78 -8.18 -3.65
N ALA A 82 16.15 -9.03 -4.61
CA ALA A 82 15.71 -10.41 -4.70
C ALA A 82 16.89 -11.38 -4.63
N GLU A 83 16.69 -12.51 -3.95
CA GLU A 83 17.56 -13.66 -3.95
C GLU A 83 16.85 -14.83 -4.61
N VAL A 84 17.48 -15.43 -5.63
CA VAL A 84 16.92 -16.54 -6.39
C VAL A 84 17.89 -17.72 -6.44
N GLU A 85 17.34 -18.92 -6.47
CA GLU A 85 18.06 -20.15 -6.83
C GLU A 85 17.57 -20.62 -8.20
N ILE A 86 18.49 -21.04 -9.06
CA ILE A 86 18.17 -21.49 -10.42
C ILE A 86 18.73 -22.90 -10.65
N ASP A 87 17.84 -23.80 -10.98
CA ASP A 87 18.21 -25.09 -11.54
C ASP A 87 18.64 -24.89 -13.00
N LYS A 88 19.92 -25.07 -13.30
CA LYS A 88 20.49 -24.82 -14.62
C LYS A 88 20.07 -25.83 -15.68
N GLU A 89 19.62 -27.02 -15.30
CA GLU A 89 19.18 -28.06 -16.22
C GLU A 89 17.74 -27.77 -16.72
N THR A 90 16.88 -27.37 -15.80
CA THR A 90 15.46 -27.13 -16.09
C THR A 90 15.12 -25.65 -16.32
N GLY A 91 15.98 -24.74 -15.85
CA GLY A 91 15.72 -23.31 -15.82
C GLY A 91 14.72 -22.88 -14.75
N ASN A 92 14.36 -23.79 -13.82
CA ASN A 92 13.45 -23.44 -12.73
C ASN A 92 14.05 -22.35 -11.85
N ILE A 93 13.18 -21.44 -11.40
CA ILE A 93 13.54 -20.28 -10.59
C ILE A 93 12.79 -20.38 -9.29
N ASP A 94 13.50 -20.51 -8.18
CA ASP A 94 12.96 -20.45 -6.85
C ASP A 94 13.33 -19.12 -6.22
N LEU A 95 12.32 -18.31 -5.89
CA LEU A 95 12.52 -17.05 -5.15
C LEU A 95 12.68 -17.38 -3.67
N ILE A 96 13.89 -17.16 -3.16
CA ILE A 96 14.24 -17.50 -1.75
C ILE A 96 13.85 -16.36 -0.82
N ASP A 97 14.26 -15.13 -1.16
CA ASP A 97 14.04 -13.96 -0.30
C ASP A 97 13.85 -12.69 -1.13
N TYR A 98 13.00 -11.80 -0.62
CA TYR A 98 12.77 -10.48 -1.19
C TYR A 98 12.79 -9.42 -0.09
N VAL A 99 13.62 -8.41 -0.26
CA VAL A 99 13.72 -7.27 0.67
C VAL A 99 13.12 -6.04 0.00
N ALA A 100 12.19 -5.40 0.68
CA ALA A 100 11.56 -4.15 0.29
C ALA A 100 11.87 -3.05 1.31
N VAL A 101 12.57 -2.00 0.91
CA VAL A 101 12.75 -0.79 1.72
C VAL A 101 11.91 0.33 1.13
N VAL A 102 10.96 0.83 1.90
CA VAL A 102 9.90 1.74 1.44
C VAL A 102 9.99 3.09 2.14
N ASP A 103 10.07 4.16 1.37
CA ASP A 103 9.84 5.52 1.82
C ASP A 103 8.42 5.98 1.46
N CYS A 104 7.49 5.78 2.38
CA CYS A 104 6.12 6.30 2.29
C CYS A 104 5.88 7.50 3.24
N GLY A 105 6.92 8.22 3.59
CA GLY A 105 6.85 9.20 4.66
C GLY A 105 6.63 8.52 6.01
N THR A 106 5.87 9.16 6.88
CA THR A 106 5.45 8.54 8.14
C THR A 106 4.33 7.53 7.89
N PRO A 107 4.51 6.23 8.10
CA PRO A 107 3.43 5.26 7.98
C PRO A 107 2.32 5.55 9.00
N ILE A 108 1.11 5.85 8.53
CA ILE A 108 -0.04 6.13 9.43
C ILE A 108 -0.38 4.92 10.29
N ASN A 109 -0.32 3.74 9.69
CA ASN A 109 -0.44 2.45 10.38
C ASN A 109 0.63 1.50 9.84
N PRO A 110 1.73 1.29 10.59
CA PRO A 110 2.86 0.46 10.14
C PRO A 110 2.47 -0.98 9.76
N ASN A 111 1.52 -1.58 10.47
CA ASN A 111 1.08 -2.95 10.17
C ASN A 111 0.33 -3.02 8.84
N LEU A 112 -0.60 -2.07 8.59
CA LEU A 112 -1.32 -2.02 7.32
C LEU A 112 -0.41 -1.62 6.16
N ALA A 113 0.57 -0.73 6.40
CA ALA A 113 1.58 -0.38 5.41
C ALA A 113 2.44 -1.60 5.02
N ARG A 114 2.83 -2.42 5.99
CA ARG A 114 3.54 -3.69 5.74
C ARG A 114 2.70 -4.65 4.90
N VAL A 115 1.45 -4.90 5.28
CA VAL A 115 0.54 -5.78 4.54
C VAL A 115 0.34 -5.28 3.10
N GLN A 116 0.21 -3.97 2.90
CA GLN A 116 0.12 -3.37 1.56
C GLN A 116 1.40 -3.65 0.75
N THR A 117 2.57 -3.50 1.36
CA THR A 117 3.85 -3.75 0.70
C THR A 117 4.03 -5.22 0.35
N GLU A 118 3.81 -6.13 1.31
CA GLU A 118 3.89 -7.58 1.08
C GLU A 118 2.94 -8.03 -0.03
N GLY A 119 1.70 -7.51 -0.03
CA GLY A 119 0.71 -7.82 -1.06
C GLY A 119 1.11 -7.33 -2.45
N GLY A 120 1.65 -6.10 -2.57
CA GLY A 120 2.13 -5.57 -3.85
C GLY A 120 3.37 -6.28 -4.36
N VAL A 121 4.31 -6.61 -3.46
CA VAL A 121 5.50 -7.43 -3.81
C VAL A 121 5.07 -8.81 -4.30
N ALA A 122 4.14 -9.50 -3.62
CA ALA A 122 3.64 -10.80 -4.05
C ALA A 122 2.98 -10.73 -5.44
N GLN A 123 2.21 -9.68 -5.71
CA GLN A 123 1.63 -9.44 -7.04
C GLN A 123 2.72 -9.22 -8.09
N GLY A 124 3.74 -8.43 -7.80
CA GLY A 124 4.86 -8.19 -8.72
C GLY A 124 5.71 -9.45 -8.96
N ILE A 125 5.86 -10.33 -7.98
CA ILE A 125 6.47 -11.67 -8.14
C ILE A 125 5.66 -12.51 -9.13
N GLY A 126 4.33 -12.52 -8.99
CA GLY A 126 3.44 -13.20 -9.93
C GLY A 126 3.61 -12.70 -11.37
N MET A 127 3.64 -11.39 -11.56
CA MET A 127 3.89 -10.77 -12.88
C MET A 127 5.27 -11.11 -13.42
N ALA A 128 6.29 -11.20 -12.55
CA ALA A 128 7.65 -11.51 -12.96
C ALA A 128 7.81 -12.96 -13.44
N LEU A 129 7.20 -13.94 -12.75
CA LEU A 129 7.55 -15.34 -12.88
C LEU A 129 6.47 -16.22 -13.55
N MET A 130 5.17 -15.88 -13.42
CA MET A 130 4.13 -16.85 -13.81
C MET A 130 2.87 -16.29 -14.46
N GLU A 131 2.48 -15.04 -14.17
CA GLU A 131 1.23 -14.49 -14.72
C GLU A 131 1.39 -14.13 -16.19
N ASN A 132 0.56 -14.74 -17.03
CA ASN A 132 0.59 -14.53 -18.47
C ASN A 132 -0.83 -14.65 -19.04
N VAL A 133 -1.22 -13.70 -19.87
CA VAL A 133 -2.49 -13.73 -20.58
C VAL A 133 -2.21 -13.82 -22.08
N GLN A 134 -2.68 -14.90 -22.70
CA GLN A 134 -2.52 -15.17 -24.12
C GLN A 134 -3.86 -15.11 -24.86
N TYR A 135 -3.81 -14.61 -26.07
CA TYR A 135 -4.98 -14.56 -26.94
C TYR A 135 -4.83 -15.56 -28.11
N SER A 136 -5.92 -16.21 -28.46
CA SER A 136 -5.99 -16.96 -29.72
C SER A 136 -5.97 -16.02 -30.95
N LYS A 137 -5.84 -16.55 -32.13
CA LYS A 137 -5.92 -15.75 -33.36
C LYS A 137 -7.27 -15.05 -33.53
N GLU A 138 -8.31 -15.61 -32.94
CA GLU A 138 -9.68 -15.05 -32.89
C GLU A 138 -9.94 -14.08 -31.77
N GLY A 139 -8.90 -13.69 -30.98
CA GLY A 139 -9.02 -12.74 -29.88
C GLY A 139 -9.61 -13.31 -28.58
N LYS A 140 -9.70 -14.63 -28.42
CA LYS A 140 -10.19 -15.27 -27.21
C LYS A 140 -9.05 -15.43 -26.20
N ILE A 141 -9.29 -15.08 -24.93
CA ILE A 141 -8.35 -15.33 -23.83
C ILE A 141 -8.25 -16.84 -23.59
N ARG A 142 -7.02 -17.36 -23.50
CA ARG A 142 -6.74 -18.77 -23.19
C ARG A 142 -6.82 -19.05 -21.71
N GLU A 143 -6.28 -18.15 -20.90
CA GLU A 143 -6.24 -18.21 -19.43
C GLU A 143 -7.54 -17.61 -18.86
N ASN A 144 -8.69 -18.25 -19.13
CA ASN A 144 -10.01 -17.74 -18.76
C ASN A 144 -10.53 -18.24 -17.41
N SER A 145 -9.71 -18.94 -16.66
CA SER A 145 -10.03 -19.43 -15.32
C SER A 145 -8.76 -19.56 -14.49
N PHE A 146 -8.88 -19.64 -13.15
CA PHE A 146 -7.74 -19.89 -12.24
C PHE A 146 -7.08 -21.27 -12.41
N MET A 147 -7.62 -22.14 -13.22
CA MET A 147 -6.92 -23.37 -13.62
C MET A 147 -5.80 -23.09 -14.62
N GLN A 148 -5.98 -22.12 -15.51
CA GLN A 148 -5.00 -21.74 -16.53
C GLN A 148 -4.20 -20.50 -16.12
N TYR A 149 -4.86 -19.47 -15.57
CA TYR A 149 -4.19 -18.27 -15.09
C TYR A 149 -3.55 -18.55 -13.74
N LYS A 150 -2.22 -18.52 -13.70
CA LYS A 150 -1.45 -18.85 -12.51
C LYS A 150 -1.11 -17.59 -11.75
N ILE A 151 -1.60 -17.49 -10.51
CA ILE A 151 -1.16 -16.51 -9.51
C ILE A 151 -0.26 -17.21 -8.50
N PRO A 152 0.71 -16.52 -7.90
CA PRO A 152 1.61 -17.14 -6.93
C PRO A 152 0.86 -17.61 -5.68
N SER A 153 1.21 -18.79 -5.21
CA SER A 153 0.84 -19.31 -3.90
C SER A 153 1.85 -18.88 -2.83
N ARG A 154 1.60 -19.25 -1.58
CA ARG A 154 2.58 -18.99 -0.48
C ARG A 154 3.92 -19.69 -0.72
N GLU A 155 3.93 -20.82 -1.43
CA GLU A 155 5.14 -21.56 -1.74
C GLU A 155 6.01 -20.90 -2.82
N ASP A 156 5.40 -20.09 -3.69
CA ASP A 156 6.06 -19.46 -4.83
C ASP A 156 6.71 -18.10 -4.48
N ILE A 157 6.31 -17.44 -3.39
CA ILE A 157 6.73 -16.06 -3.10
C ILE A 157 7.96 -15.93 -2.20
N GLY A 158 8.52 -17.04 -1.73
CA GLY A 158 9.67 -17.03 -0.83
C GLY A 158 9.39 -16.29 0.50
N ASN A 159 10.42 -15.69 1.06
CA ASN A 159 10.32 -14.83 2.22
C ASN A 159 10.28 -13.37 1.78
N ILE A 160 9.37 -12.57 2.34
CA ILE A 160 9.28 -11.13 2.06
C ILE A 160 9.57 -10.35 3.34
N ARG A 161 10.59 -9.49 3.29
CA ARG A 161 10.99 -8.61 4.39
C ARG A 161 10.73 -7.16 4.00
N VAL A 162 10.00 -6.45 4.86
CA VAL A 162 9.63 -5.05 4.63
C VAL A 162 10.22 -4.17 5.71
N GLU A 163 10.95 -3.14 5.29
CA GLU A 163 11.47 -2.09 6.14
C GLU A 163 10.96 -0.72 5.65
N PHE A 164 10.77 0.21 6.59
CA PHE A 164 10.35 1.57 6.26
C PHE A 164 11.48 2.55 6.56
N GLU A 165 11.80 3.38 5.56
CA GLU A 165 12.66 4.53 5.77
C GLU A 165 11.89 5.60 6.56
N SER A 166 12.53 6.16 7.59
CA SER A 166 11.93 7.20 8.40
C SER A 166 12.09 8.56 7.72
N SER A 167 11.04 8.99 7.05
CA SER A 167 10.95 10.34 6.47
C SER A 167 9.68 11.05 6.93
N TYR A 168 9.62 12.36 6.73
CA TYR A 168 8.46 13.18 7.07
C TYR A 168 8.11 14.11 5.91
N GLU A 169 6.95 13.89 5.31
CA GLU A 169 6.44 14.75 4.22
C GLU A 169 5.53 15.85 4.76
N LYS A 170 6.01 17.09 4.69
CA LYS A 170 5.29 18.25 5.25
C LYS A 170 3.93 18.51 4.62
N SER A 171 3.75 18.16 3.35
CA SER A 171 2.48 18.34 2.63
C SER A 171 1.50 17.21 2.83
N GLY A 172 1.96 16.08 3.38
CA GLY A 172 1.15 14.90 3.62
C GLY A 172 0.46 14.90 5.00
N PRO A 173 -0.64 14.14 5.15
CA PRO A 173 -1.31 13.99 6.43
C PRO A 173 -0.39 13.29 7.42
N PHE A 174 -0.07 13.93 8.54
CA PHE A 174 0.85 13.43 9.57
C PHE A 174 2.24 13.01 9.05
N GLY A 175 2.69 13.60 7.94
CA GLY A 175 3.97 13.29 7.32
C GLY A 175 3.96 12.10 6.35
N ALA A 176 2.80 11.56 6.01
CA ALA A 176 2.67 10.42 5.12
C ALA A 176 2.77 10.79 3.63
N LYS A 177 3.32 9.87 2.83
CA LYS A 177 3.23 9.83 1.36
C LYS A 177 2.34 8.68 0.91
N SER A 178 2.19 8.50 -0.39
CA SER A 178 1.50 7.34 -0.96
C SER A 178 2.30 6.05 -0.72
N ILE A 179 1.62 4.91 -0.68
CA ILE A 179 2.24 3.58 -0.60
C ILE A 179 1.55 2.57 -1.53
N GLY A 180 0.42 2.94 -2.16
CA GLY A 180 -0.44 1.98 -2.84
C GLY A 180 0.19 1.30 -4.06
N GLU A 181 0.82 2.05 -4.94
CA GLU A 181 1.23 1.55 -6.27
C GLU A 181 2.72 1.22 -6.36
N LEU A 182 3.60 1.98 -5.70
CA LEU A 182 5.05 1.77 -5.81
C LEU A 182 5.51 0.36 -5.42
N VAL A 183 4.75 -0.34 -4.60
CA VAL A 183 5.12 -1.64 -4.04
C VAL A 183 5.13 -2.77 -5.06
N ILE A 184 4.50 -2.57 -6.23
CA ILE A 184 4.49 -3.51 -7.34
C ILE A 184 5.60 -3.25 -8.37
N ASP A 185 6.24 -2.07 -8.35
CA ASP A 185 7.15 -1.64 -9.40
C ASP A 185 8.51 -2.35 -9.34
N THR A 186 9.01 -2.64 -8.14
CA THR A 186 10.36 -3.16 -7.94
C THR A 186 10.55 -4.67 -8.11
N PRO A 187 9.56 -5.57 -7.92
CA PRO A 187 9.80 -7.01 -8.01
C PRO A 187 10.27 -7.47 -9.40
N CYS A 188 9.63 -7.02 -10.47
CA CYS A 188 10.00 -7.44 -11.81
C CYS A 188 11.47 -7.15 -12.16
N PRO A 189 12.00 -5.92 -12.01
CA PRO A 189 13.40 -5.64 -12.29
C PRO A 189 14.34 -6.33 -11.30
N ALA A 190 14.03 -6.39 -10.01
CA ALA A 190 14.88 -7.04 -9.01
C ALA A 190 15.05 -8.55 -9.30
N ILE A 191 13.96 -9.25 -9.61
CA ILE A 191 14.00 -10.66 -9.98
C ILE A 191 14.73 -10.87 -11.32
N ALA A 192 14.50 -10.02 -12.32
CA ALA A 192 15.20 -10.11 -13.60
C ALA A 192 16.71 -9.94 -13.45
N ASP A 193 17.16 -9.06 -12.56
CA ASP A 193 18.58 -8.87 -12.26
C ASP A 193 19.16 -10.04 -11.44
N ALA A 194 18.41 -10.57 -10.46
CA ALA A 194 18.81 -11.75 -9.71
C ALA A 194 18.98 -12.97 -10.64
N VAL A 195 18.03 -13.20 -11.56
CA VAL A 195 18.12 -14.27 -12.58
C VAL A 195 19.34 -14.08 -13.47
N TYR A 196 19.60 -12.84 -13.90
CA TYR A 196 20.80 -12.55 -14.69
C TYR A 196 22.09 -12.84 -13.92
N ASN A 197 22.17 -12.45 -12.66
CA ASN A 197 23.34 -12.69 -11.83
C ASN A 197 23.60 -14.18 -11.59
N ALA A 198 22.53 -14.98 -11.41
CA ALA A 198 22.64 -16.42 -11.16
C ALA A 198 22.94 -17.25 -12.42
N SER A 199 22.34 -16.88 -13.58
CA SER A 199 22.41 -17.68 -14.81
C SER A 199 23.22 -17.02 -15.93
N GLY A 200 23.43 -15.71 -15.83
CA GLY A 200 23.95 -14.86 -16.92
C GLY A 200 22.92 -14.63 -18.05
N VAL A 201 21.68 -15.10 -17.94
CA VAL A 201 20.64 -14.92 -18.97
C VAL A 201 19.85 -13.64 -18.72
N ARG A 202 19.90 -12.71 -19.67
CA ARG A 202 19.11 -11.47 -19.61
C ARG A 202 17.76 -11.66 -20.30
N VAL A 203 16.70 -11.85 -19.51
CA VAL A 203 15.32 -11.90 -19.98
C VAL A 203 14.76 -10.48 -20.08
N ARG A 204 14.09 -10.15 -21.19
CA ARG A 204 13.51 -8.82 -21.45
C ARG A 204 12.01 -8.84 -21.69
N GLU A 205 11.39 -9.99 -21.60
CA GLU A 205 9.95 -10.20 -21.75
C GLU A 205 9.41 -10.99 -20.56
N LEU A 206 8.43 -10.45 -19.87
CA LEU A 206 7.74 -11.12 -18.77
C LEU A 206 6.65 -12.08 -19.33
N PRO A 207 6.32 -13.11 -18.56
CA PRO A 207 7.01 -13.60 -17.37
C PRO A 207 8.36 -14.23 -17.71
N ILE A 208 9.26 -14.29 -16.72
CA ILE A 208 10.56 -14.96 -16.80
C ILE A 208 10.32 -16.46 -16.58
N THR A 209 10.01 -17.17 -17.68
CA THR A 209 9.70 -18.61 -17.60
C THR A 209 10.96 -19.47 -17.51
N SER A 210 10.83 -20.66 -16.92
CA SER A 210 11.91 -21.66 -16.88
C SER A 210 12.44 -21.98 -18.27
N GLU A 211 11.57 -22.05 -19.28
CA GLU A 211 11.97 -22.27 -20.69
C GLU A 211 12.89 -21.15 -21.19
N LYS A 212 12.56 -19.87 -20.95
CA LYS A 212 13.39 -18.74 -21.38
C LYS A 212 14.78 -18.79 -20.75
N VAL A 213 14.86 -19.21 -19.47
CA VAL A 213 16.13 -19.33 -18.74
C VAL A 213 16.92 -20.53 -19.23
N ALA A 214 16.35 -21.73 -19.31
CA ALA A 214 17.02 -22.92 -19.79
C ALA A 214 17.57 -22.74 -21.21
N MET A 215 16.74 -22.23 -22.14
CA MET A 215 17.16 -21.98 -23.52
C MET A 215 18.24 -20.90 -23.61
N GLY A 216 18.18 -19.90 -22.73
CA GLY A 216 19.21 -18.88 -22.65
C GLY A 216 20.57 -19.41 -22.15
N ILE A 217 20.56 -20.33 -21.16
CA ILE A 217 21.76 -21.01 -20.67
C ILE A 217 22.36 -21.88 -21.78
N LEU A 218 21.53 -22.75 -22.38
CA LEU A 218 21.96 -23.65 -23.48
C LEU A 218 22.60 -22.86 -24.62
N LYS A 219 21.98 -21.76 -25.06
CA LYS A 219 22.55 -20.92 -26.12
C LYS A 219 23.93 -20.39 -25.77
N LYS A 220 24.15 -19.95 -24.55
CA LYS A 220 25.45 -19.45 -24.08
C LYS A 220 26.53 -20.55 -24.00
N GLU A 221 26.13 -21.78 -23.70
CA GLU A 221 27.05 -22.91 -23.68
C GLU A 221 27.50 -23.31 -25.09
N LEU A 222 26.60 -23.20 -26.09
CA LEU A 222 26.92 -23.46 -27.50
C LEU A 222 27.76 -22.35 -28.16
N GLU A 223 27.78 -21.14 -27.61
CA GLU A 223 28.55 -19.99 -28.10
C GLU A 223 29.98 -19.92 -27.51
N LYS A 224 30.33 -20.81 -26.57
CA LYS A 224 31.68 -20.95 -25.98
C LYS A 224 32.54 -21.95 -26.70
#